data_477d52b4d9cdb3c50c403252b0b2be3d
#
_entry.id   477d52b4d9cdb3c50c403252b0b2be3d
#
_cell.length_a   1.000
_cell.length_b   1.000
_cell.length_c   1.000
_cell.angle_alpha   90.00
_cell.angle_beta   90.00
_cell.angle_gamma   90.00
#
_symmetry.space_group_name_H-M   'P 1'
#
loop_
_entity.id
_entity.type
_entity.pdbx_description
1 polymer ?
#
loop_
_entity_poly.entity_id
_entity_poly.type
_entity_poly.pdbx_seq_one_letter_code
_entity_poly.pdbx_strand_id
1 'polypeptide(L)'
;SEWPMLPTNTVSGDEEKYAAHYGQIPQRQPRRYRTLKRVPLHNGHLVLDCPIPPRLMRLLPIREGREFGYMRYTAITCDPDHFVTDRYTIRQQLYGRPRTTELCIILTMYNEDERLFTRTMHGVMLNIAYLCSLRNHSTWGEGTWKKVVVLIVSDGRQKIHSRTLSVLAAM
;
A
#
# COMPACT_ATOMS: atom_id res chain seq x y z
N SER A 1 -11.54 38.54 22.98
CA SER A 1 -12.70 38.07 22.20
C SER A 1 -13.07 36.65 22.71
N GLU A 2 -14.09 36.63 23.57
CA GLU A 2 -14.64 35.41 24.16
C GLU A 2 -15.50 34.70 23.11
N TRP A 3 -15.33 33.39 23.02
CA TRP A 3 -16.20 32.52 22.24
C TRP A 3 -17.54 32.37 22.93
N PRO A 4 -18.70 32.45 22.23
CA PRO A 4 -19.98 32.22 22.84
C PRO A 4 -20.12 30.78 23.32
N MET A 5 -20.44 30.60 24.59
CA MET A 5 -20.80 29.32 25.17
C MET A 5 -22.07 28.80 24.51
N LEU A 6 -22.03 27.58 24.02
CA LEU A 6 -23.20 26.86 23.55
C LEU A 6 -24.17 26.61 24.71
N PRO A 7 -25.47 26.74 24.51
CA PRO A 7 -26.45 26.48 25.57
C PRO A 7 -26.40 25.02 25.98
N THR A 8 -26.30 24.77 27.28
CA THR A 8 -26.48 23.46 27.88
C THR A 8 -27.95 23.04 27.66
N ASN A 9 -28.16 22.08 26.76
CA ASN A 9 -29.45 21.43 26.62
C ASN A 9 -29.73 20.66 27.92
N THR A 10 -30.69 21.16 28.68
CA THR A 10 -31.35 20.37 29.72
C THR A 10 -32.12 19.25 29.02
N VAL A 11 -31.67 18.03 29.21
CA VAL A 11 -32.31 16.81 28.71
C VAL A 11 -33.71 16.76 29.33
N SER A 12 -34.77 16.80 28.50
CA SER A 12 -36.17 16.64 28.93
C SER A 12 -36.40 15.20 29.35
N GLY A 13 -37.29 14.99 30.31
CA GLY A 13 -37.57 13.66 30.91
C GLY A 13 -37.95 12.52 29.96
N ASP A 14 -38.17 12.83 28.69
CA ASP A 14 -38.50 11.83 27.65
C ASP A 14 -37.21 11.20 27.05
N GLU A 15 -36.08 11.89 27.07
CA GLU A 15 -34.79 11.30 26.60
C GLU A 15 -34.25 10.26 27.60
N GLU A 16 -34.49 10.42 28.90
CA GLU A 16 -34.10 9.41 29.89
C GLU A 16 -34.87 8.08 29.71
N LYS A 17 -36.10 8.10 29.22
CA LYS A 17 -36.86 6.89 28.91
C LYS A 17 -36.29 6.11 27.73
N TYR A 18 -35.73 6.78 26.73
CA TYR A 18 -35.13 6.12 25.56
C TYR A 18 -33.73 5.60 25.87
N ALA A 19 -32.96 6.30 26.72
CA ALA A 19 -31.63 5.84 27.14
C ALA A 19 -31.66 4.55 27.97
N ALA A 20 -32.74 4.31 28.72
CA ALA A 20 -32.91 3.08 29.50
C ALA A 20 -33.26 1.83 28.65
N HIS A 21 -33.67 2.03 27.40
CA HIS A 21 -34.08 0.93 26.51
C HIS A 21 -32.91 0.31 25.70
N TYR A 22 -31.84 1.05 25.53
CA TYR A 22 -30.59 0.55 24.94
C TYR A 22 -29.65 0.15 26.08
N GLY A 23 -29.78 -1.10 26.56
CA GLY A 23 -28.86 -1.64 27.56
C GLY A 23 -27.40 -1.40 27.16
N GLN A 24 -26.51 -1.33 28.15
CA GLN A 24 -25.06 -1.12 27.91
C GLN A 24 -24.61 -2.02 26.77
N ILE A 25 -24.07 -1.40 25.70
CA ILE A 25 -23.49 -2.14 24.59
C ILE A 25 -22.41 -3.05 25.18
N PRO A 26 -22.54 -4.38 25.07
CA PRO A 26 -21.54 -5.28 25.63
C PRO A 26 -20.20 -4.90 25.01
N GLN A 27 -19.28 -4.40 25.81
CA GLN A 27 -17.91 -4.18 25.37
C GLN A 27 -17.30 -5.56 25.10
N ARG A 28 -17.46 -6.04 23.88
CA ARG A 28 -16.72 -7.20 23.40
C ARG A 28 -15.25 -6.80 23.39
N GLN A 29 -14.53 -7.21 24.41
CA GLN A 29 -13.08 -7.22 24.33
C GLN A 29 -12.71 -8.09 23.12
N PRO A 30 -11.98 -7.56 22.13
CA PRO A 30 -11.54 -8.38 21.00
C PRO A 30 -10.67 -9.51 21.57
N ARG A 31 -11.16 -10.73 21.50
CA ARG A 31 -10.34 -11.89 21.84
C ARG A 31 -9.18 -11.92 20.83
N ARG A 32 -7.99 -11.63 21.31
CA ARG A 32 -6.76 -11.78 20.52
C ARG A 32 -6.51 -13.28 20.35
N TYR A 33 -7.05 -13.85 19.28
CA TYR A 33 -6.65 -15.17 18.85
C TYR A 33 -5.26 -15.07 18.23
N ARG A 34 -4.26 -15.66 18.86
CA ARG A 34 -2.99 -15.94 18.23
C ARG A 34 -3.22 -17.08 17.25
N THR A 35 -3.42 -16.76 16.00
CA THR A 35 -3.49 -17.78 14.95
C THR A 35 -2.07 -18.07 14.49
N LEU A 36 -1.57 -19.27 14.78
CA LEU A 36 -0.32 -19.76 14.20
C LEU A 36 -0.62 -20.23 12.77
N LYS A 37 -0.17 -19.45 11.79
CA LYS A 37 -0.26 -19.84 10.39
C LYS A 37 1.11 -20.36 9.97
N ARG A 38 1.17 -21.62 9.51
CA ARG A 38 2.36 -22.16 8.85
C ARG A 38 2.38 -21.65 7.41
N VAL A 39 3.43 -20.93 7.03
CA VAL A 39 3.63 -20.43 5.69
C VAL A 39 4.85 -21.12 5.10
N PRO A 40 4.74 -21.77 3.93
CA PRO A 40 5.89 -22.35 3.26
C PRO A 40 6.85 -21.24 2.82
N LEU A 41 8.14 -21.45 3.03
CA LEU A 41 9.17 -20.53 2.53
C LEU A 41 9.48 -20.85 1.07
N HIS A 42 9.63 -19.81 0.27
CA HIS A 42 10.07 -19.93 -1.12
C HIS A 42 11.58 -19.66 -1.18
N ASN A 43 12.37 -20.64 -1.57
CA ASN A 43 13.85 -20.55 -1.54
C ASN A 43 14.43 -20.09 -0.19
N GLY A 44 13.80 -20.46 0.92
CA GLY A 44 14.19 -20.02 2.25
C GLY A 44 13.64 -18.66 2.68
N HIS A 45 12.91 -17.95 1.82
CA HIS A 45 12.39 -16.61 2.08
C HIS A 45 10.90 -16.62 2.35
N LEU A 46 10.45 -15.71 3.23
CA LEU A 46 9.03 -15.48 3.46
C LEU A 46 8.45 -14.69 2.29
N VAL A 47 7.54 -15.32 1.55
CA VAL A 47 6.79 -14.71 0.46
C VAL A 47 5.30 -14.90 0.72
N LEU A 48 4.56 -13.81 0.75
CA LEU A 48 3.12 -13.80 0.97
C LEU A 48 2.42 -13.19 -0.23
N ASP A 49 1.42 -13.88 -0.77
CA ASP A 49 0.50 -13.34 -1.76
C ASP A 49 -0.76 -12.87 -1.04
N CYS A 50 -1.00 -11.56 -1.07
CA CYS A 50 -2.16 -10.93 -0.49
C CYS A 50 -3.16 -10.60 -1.60
N PRO A 51 -4.40 -11.12 -1.57
CA PRO A 51 -5.38 -10.82 -2.59
C PRO A 51 -5.73 -9.34 -2.57
N ILE A 52 -5.85 -8.74 -3.75
CA ILE A 52 -6.29 -7.36 -3.90
C ILE A 52 -7.78 -7.27 -3.56
N PRO A 53 -8.22 -6.30 -2.74
CA PRO A 53 -9.62 -6.15 -2.40
C PRO A 53 -10.52 -6.03 -3.63
N PRO A 54 -11.69 -6.70 -3.68
CA PRO A 54 -12.58 -6.67 -4.84
C PRO A 54 -13.04 -5.27 -5.24
N ARG A 55 -13.15 -4.35 -4.28
CA ARG A 55 -13.51 -2.95 -4.56
C ARG A 55 -12.43 -2.26 -5.38
N LEU A 56 -11.15 -2.49 -5.07
CA LEU A 56 -10.03 -1.93 -5.82
C LEU A 56 -9.94 -2.59 -7.20
N MET A 57 -10.11 -3.92 -7.28
CA MET A 57 -10.11 -4.65 -8.55
C MET A 57 -11.11 -4.10 -9.57
N ARG A 58 -12.25 -3.57 -9.13
CA ARG A 58 -13.25 -2.97 -10.02
C ARG A 58 -12.77 -1.68 -10.69
N LEU A 59 -11.82 -0.99 -10.07
CA LEU A 59 -11.28 0.28 -10.57
C LEU A 59 -10.07 0.06 -11.51
N LEU A 60 -9.50 -1.13 -11.52
CA LEU A 60 -8.32 -1.41 -12.35
C LEU A 60 -8.71 -1.64 -13.81
N PRO A 61 -7.97 -1.05 -14.76
CA PRO A 61 -8.20 -1.25 -16.19
C PRO A 61 -7.84 -2.67 -16.65
N ILE A 62 -6.83 -3.30 -16.02
CA ILE A 62 -6.38 -4.66 -16.30
C ILE A 62 -6.67 -5.52 -15.07
N ARG A 63 -7.48 -6.56 -15.25
CA ARG A 63 -7.94 -7.44 -14.16
C ARG A 63 -7.54 -8.88 -14.33
N GLU A 64 -7.05 -9.23 -15.51
CA GLU A 64 -6.71 -10.59 -15.86
C GLU A 64 -5.28 -10.92 -15.44
N GLY A 65 -5.11 -12.14 -14.94
CA GLY A 65 -3.82 -12.64 -14.52
C GLY A 65 -3.58 -12.54 -13.01
N ARG A 66 -2.79 -13.48 -12.52
CA ARG A 66 -2.46 -13.58 -11.09
C ARG A 66 -1.68 -12.35 -10.59
N GLU A 67 -0.87 -11.75 -11.45
CA GLU A 67 -0.07 -10.57 -11.14
C GLU A 67 -0.94 -9.37 -10.72
N PHE A 68 -2.11 -9.21 -11.36
CA PHE A 68 -3.02 -8.10 -11.07
C PHE A 68 -4.03 -8.43 -9.97
N GLY A 69 -4.16 -9.70 -9.60
CA GLY A 69 -5.08 -10.14 -8.55
C GLY A 69 -4.47 -10.22 -7.16
N TYR A 70 -3.15 -10.16 -7.05
CA TYR A 70 -2.43 -10.35 -5.78
C TYR A 70 -1.30 -9.35 -5.64
N MET A 71 -1.19 -8.78 -4.45
CA MET A 71 0.02 -8.09 -3.99
C MET A 71 0.97 -9.11 -3.36
N ARG A 72 2.25 -9.03 -3.67
CA ARG A 72 3.26 -9.86 -3.07
C ARG A 72 4.08 -9.10 -2.04
N TYR A 73 4.21 -9.69 -0.87
CA TYR A 73 5.09 -9.23 0.18
C TYR A 73 6.25 -10.21 0.33
N THR A 74 7.47 -9.69 0.36
CA THR A 74 8.69 -10.45 0.66
C THR A 74 9.43 -9.76 1.79
N ALA A 75 9.67 -10.48 2.89
CA ALA A 75 10.53 -9.98 3.96
C ALA A 75 12.00 -10.14 3.53
N ILE A 76 12.75 -9.04 3.52
CA ILE A 76 14.19 -9.02 3.25
C ILE A 76 14.89 -8.94 4.60
N THR A 77 15.66 -9.97 4.94
CA THR A 77 16.33 -10.13 6.24
C THR A 77 17.84 -10.33 6.12
N CYS A 78 18.39 -10.21 4.91
CA CYS A 78 19.82 -10.31 4.67
C CYS A 78 20.55 -8.99 4.89
N ASP A 79 21.85 -9.07 5.04
CA ASP A 79 22.73 -7.91 4.89
C ASP A 79 22.69 -7.42 3.44
N PRO A 80 22.74 -6.08 3.18
CA PRO A 80 22.76 -5.53 1.82
C PRO A 80 23.82 -6.15 0.91
N ASP A 81 24.99 -6.44 1.44
CA ASP A 81 26.11 -7.04 0.68
C ASP A 81 25.80 -8.49 0.25
N HIS A 82 24.92 -9.17 0.97
CA HIS A 82 24.52 -10.53 0.66
C HIS A 82 23.23 -10.64 -0.18
N PHE A 83 22.64 -9.51 -0.57
CA PHE A 83 21.36 -9.47 -1.26
C PHE A 83 21.30 -10.40 -2.50
N VAL A 84 22.34 -10.38 -3.32
CA VAL A 84 22.41 -11.21 -4.53
C VAL A 84 22.74 -12.66 -4.20
N THR A 85 23.69 -12.91 -3.28
CA THR A 85 24.08 -14.25 -2.86
C THR A 85 22.96 -15.00 -2.20
N ASP A 86 22.13 -14.30 -1.42
CA ASP A 86 20.94 -14.84 -0.76
C ASP A 86 19.73 -14.93 -1.70
N ARG A 87 19.92 -14.65 -3.00
CA ARG A 87 18.92 -14.77 -4.06
C ARG A 87 17.69 -13.86 -3.89
N TYR A 88 17.88 -12.72 -3.26
CA TYR A 88 16.85 -11.69 -3.30
C TYR A 88 16.86 -10.97 -4.64
N THR A 89 15.71 -10.45 -5.04
CA THR A 89 15.55 -9.67 -6.27
C THR A 89 14.63 -8.49 -6.00
N ILE A 90 14.91 -7.34 -6.63
CA ILE A 90 14.04 -6.16 -6.55
C ILE A 90 12.68 -6.46 -7.16
N ARG A 91 12.66 -7.24 -8.26
CA ARG A 91 11.42 -7.69 -8.90
C ARG A 91 11.17 -9.15 -8.61
N GLN A 92 9.92 -9.44 -8.28
CA GLN A 92 9.47 -10.79 -8.02
C GLN A 92 9.31 -11.56 -9.33
N GLN A 93 10.02 -12.67 -9.47
CA GLN A 93 10.06 -13.47 -10.70
C GLN A 93 9.04 -14.62 -10.73
N LEU A 94 8.09 -14.66 -9.78
CA LEU A 94 7.23 -15.82 -9.56
C LEU A 94 6.04 -15.96 -10.53
N TYR A 95 5.86 -15.03 -11.46
CA TYR A 95 4.71 -15.00 -12.38
C TYR A 95 5.11 -15.14 -13.86
N GLY A 96 5.94 -16.11 -14.18
CA GLY A 96 6.35 -16.34 -15.56
C GLY A 96 7.70 -15.72 -15.90
N ARG A 97 7.83 -15.12 -17.07
CA ARG A 97 9.10 -14.56 -17.52
C ARG A 97 9.52 -13.37 -16.67
N PRO A 98 10.76 -13.31 -16.20
CA PRO A 98 11.25 -12.17 -15.43
C PRO A 98 11.14 -10.90 -16.28
N ARG A 99 10.66 -9.81 -15.67
CA ARG A 99 10.65 -8.49 -16.32
C ARG A 99 12.04 -7.90 -16.26
N THR A 100 12.51 -7.37 -17.36
CA THR A 100 13.71 -6.55 -17.40
C THR A 100 13.44 -5.20 -16.74
N THR A 101 14.42 -4.65 -16.03
CA THR A 101 14.36 -3.30 -15.46
C THR A 101 15.32 -2.41 -16.22
N GLU A 102 14.77 -1.42 -16.91
CA GLU A 102 15.55 -0.41 -17.65
C GLU A 102 15.66 0.90 -16.84
N LEU A 103 14.69 1.17 -15.99
CA LEU A 103 14.67 2.35 -15.15
C LEU A 103 14.20 1.99 -13.74
N CYS A 104 15.01 2.37 -12.74
CA CYS A 104 14.65 2.30 -11.34
C CYS A 104 14.56 3.72 -10.78
N ILE A 105 13.38 4.11 -10.32
CA ILE A 105 13.11 5.41 -9.71
C ILE A 105 13.02 5.18 -8.20
N ILE A 106 13.90 5.83 -7.44
CA ILE A 106 13.91 5.72 -5.98
C ILE A 106 13.34 6.99 -5.38
N LEU A 107 12.25 6.84 -4.64
CA LEU A 107 11.61 7.91 -3.87
C LEU A 107 11.92 7.70 -2.40
N THR A 108 12.76 8.55 -1.84
CA THR A 108 13.03 8.56 -0.41
C THR A 108 12.03 9.46 0.29
N MET A 109 11.52 9.01 1.43
CA MET A 109 10.56 9.76 2.23
C MET A 109 10.82 9.55 3.72
N TYR A 110 10.54 10.58 4.50
CA TYR A 110 10.64 10.56 5.96
C TYR A 110 9.25 10.66 6.60
N ASN A 111 8.65 11.85 6.57
CA ASN A 111 7.34 12.13 7.17
C ASN A 111 6.47 13.03 6.28
N GLU A 112 6.76 13.08 5.00
CA GLU A 112 6.00 13.87 4.04
C GLU A 112 4.52 13.49 4.09
N ASP A 113 3.68 14.51 4.01
CA ASP A 113 2.23 14.34 3.99
C ASP A 113 1.74 13.74 2.65
N GLU A 114 0.48 13.36 2.61
CA GLU A 114 -0.14 12.78 1.43
C GLU A 114 -0.11 13.70 0.20
N ARG A 115 -0.08 15.01 0.42
CA ARG A 115 -0.10 16.00 -0.69
C ARG A 115 1.26 16.04 -1.39
N LEU A 116 2.34 16.10 -0.63
CA LEU A 116 3.70 16.08 -1.18
C LEU A 116 3.98 14.75 -1.87
N PHE A 117 3.62 13.65 -1.21
CA PHE A 117 3.79 12.32 -1.79
C PHE A 117 3.01 12.15 -3.10
N THR A 118 1.71 12.46 -3.12
CA THR A 118 0.88 12.31 -4.32
C THR A 118 1.33 13.21 -5.45
N ARG A 119 1.79 14.42 -5.15
CA ARG A 119 2.35 15.34 -6.15
C ARG A 119 3.60 14.75 -6.82
N THR A 120 4.49 14.17 -6.03
CA THR A 120 5.71 13.52 -6.56
C THR A 120 5.34 12.29 -7.40
N MET A 121 4.47 11.41 -6.88
CA MET A 121 4.01 10.23 -7.62
C MET A 121 3.27 10.58 -8.90
N HIS A 122 2.46 11.64 -8.89
CA HIS A 122 1.81 12.12 -10.11
C HIS A 122 2.84 12.50 -11.19
N GLY A 123 3.89 13.23 -10.81
CA GLY A 123 4.98 13.56 -11.72
C GLY A 123 5.69 12.31 -12.27
N VAL A 124 5.95 11.32 -11.43
CA VAL A 124 6.54 10.04 -11.84
C VAL A 124 5.62 9.33 -12.84
N MET A 125 4.32 9.22 -12.56
CA MET A 125 3.37 8.55 -13.43
C MET A 125 3.22 9.25 -14.79
N LEU A 126 3.22 10.58 -14.82
CA LEU A 126 3.20 11.35 -16.07
C LEU A 126 4.45 11.07 -16.93
N ASN A 127 5.63 10.98 -16.31
CA ASN A 127 6.85 10.64 -17.05
C ASN A 127 6.84 9.21 -17.55
N ILE A 128 6.35 8.25 -16.78
CA ILE A 128 6.19 6.86 -17.25
C ILE A 128 5.20 6.80 -18.41
N ALA A 129 4.07 7.51 -18.33
CA ALA A 129 3.09 7.60 -19.41
C ALA A 129 3.70 8.23 -20.68
N TYR A 130 4.52 9.27 -20.54
CA TYR A 130 5.26 9.85 -21.65
C TYR A 130 6.21 8.84 -22.29
N LEU A 131 7.00 8.10 -21.51
CA LEU A 131 7.87 7.05 -22.02
C LEU A 131 7.09 5.95 -22.76
N CYS A 132 5.89 5.61 -22.28
CA CYS A 132 5.00 4.68 -22.96
C CYS A 132 4.47 5.20 -24.30
N SER A 133 4.32 6.51 -24.46
CA SER A 133 3.82 7.15 -25.67
C SER A 133 4.83 7.29 -26.80
N LEU A 134 6.11 7.08 -26.50
CA LEU A 134 7.18 7.20 -27.50
C LEU A 134 7.01 6.15 -28.59
N ARG A 135 7.15 6.59 -29.83
CA ARG A 135 7.14 5.70 -31.01
C ARG A 135 8.52 5.65 -31.62
N ASN A 136 8.86 4.51 -32.21
CA ASN A 136 10.15 4.30 -32.90
C ASN A 136 11.38 4.49 -32.00
N HIS A 137 11.27 4.17 -30.71
CA HIS A 137 12.38 4.19 -29.77
C HIS A 137 12.79 2.74 -29.43
N SER A 138 14.10 2.48 -29.38
CA SER A 138 14.66 1.13 -29.16
C SER A 138 14.28 0.53 -27.80
N THR A 139 14.19 1.37 -26.76
CA THR A 139 13.97 0.94 -25.37
C THR A 139 12.56 1.25 -24.87
N TRP A 140 12.02 2.42 -25.27
CA TRP A 140 10.76 2.97 -24.75
C TRP A 140 9.65 2.84 -25.78
N GLY A 141 8.40 2.85 -25.31
CA GLY A 141 7.22 2.72 -26.15
C GLY A 141 6.11 1.98 -25.41
N GLU A 142 5.18 1.41 -26.14
CA GLU A 142 4.08 0.62 -25.58
C GLU A 142 4.63 -0.48 -24.66
N GLY A 143 4.11 -0.58 -23.44
CA GLY A 143 4.59 -1.54 -22.43
C GLY A 143 5.83 -1.13 -21.64
N THR A 144 6.35 0.08 -21.82
CA THR A 144 7.49 0.64 -21.05
C THR A 144 7.28 0.53 -19.54
N TRP A 145 6.05 0.69 -19.06
CA TRP A 145 5.73 0.55 -17.64
C TRP A 145 6.19 -0.79 -17.03
N LYS A 146 6.27 -1.85 -17.85
CA LYS A 146 6.79 -3.16 -17.42
C LYS A 146 8.30 -3.13 -17.15
N LYS A 147 9.01 -2.15 -17.68
CA LYS A 147 10.47 -1.98 -17.57
C LYS A 147 10.86 -0.97 -16.50
N VAL A 148 9.91 -0.30 -15.88
CA VAL A 148 10.14 0.69 -14.83
C VAL A 148 9.81 0.11 -13.46
N VAL A 149 10.70 0.36 -12.50
CA VAL A 149 10.47 0.06 -11.08
C VAL A 149 10.43 1.37 -10.32
N VAL A 150 9.39 1.59 -9.54
CA VAL A 150 9.33 2.69 -8.57
C VAL A 150 9.52 2.09 -7.19
N LEU A 151 10.62 2.47 -6.55
CA LEU A 151 10.99 2.00 -5.21
C LEU A 151 10.75 3.15 -4.22
N ILE A 152 9.83 2.93 -3.28
CA ILE A 152 9.52 3.89 -2.22
C ILE A 152 10.24 3.45 -0.96
N VAL A 153 11.16 4.29 -0.49
CA VAL A 153 11.98 4.03 0.70
C VAL A 153 11.58 5.00 1.80
N SER A 154 11.05 4.47 2.90
CA SER A 154 10.70 5.26 4.08
C SER A 154 11.75 5.07 5.18
N ASP A 155 12.13 6.17 5.83
CA ASP A 155 13.10 6.19 6.93
C ASP A 155 12.46 5.73 8.26
N GLY A 156 11.95 4.52 8.22
CA GLY A 156 11.38 3.82 9.36
C GLY A 156 9.85 3.87 9.44
N ARG A 157 9.29 2.75 9.83
CA ARG A 157 7.85 2.50 9.88
C ARG A 157 7.08 3.47 10.79
N GLN A 158 7.72 3.98 11.83
CA GLN A 158 7.09 4.91 12.78
C GLN A 158 7.11 6.36 12.31
N LYS A 159 7.87 6.67 11.26
CA LYS A 159 8.05 8.02 10.74
C LYS A 159 7.08 8.35 9.62
N ILE A 160 6.69 7.36 8.85
CA ILE A 160 5.79 7.56 7.72
C ILE A 160 4.44 8.14 8.17
N HIS A 161 3.99 9.18 7.49
CA HIS A 161 2.72 9.82 7.77
C HIS A 161 1.54 8.88 7.48
N SER A 162 0.57 8.78 8.39
CA SER A 162 -0.53 7.80 8.31
C SER A 162 -1.39 7.94 7.06
N ARG A 163 -1.65 9.17 6.59
CA ARG A 163 -2.40 9.43 5.36
C ARG A 163 -1.62 9.04 4.11
N THR A 164 -0.30 9.24 4.11
CA THR A 164 0.58 8.78 3.04
C THR A 164 0.56 7.26 2.95
N LEU A 165 0.57 6.57 4.08
CA LEU A 165 0.41 5.11 4.12
C LEU A 165 -0.94 4.66 3.54
N SER A 166 -2.02 5.40 3.80
CA SER A 166 -3.33 5.13 3.22
C SER A 166 -3.36 5.31 1.70
N VAL A 167 -2.66 6.32 1.19
CA VAL A 167 -2.50 6.52 -0.27
C VAL A 167 -1.73 5.37 -0.89
N LEU A 168 -0.61 4.97 -0.29
CA LEU A 168 0.17 3.81 -0.75
C LEU A 168 -0.65 2.52 -0.79
N ALA A 169 -1.53 2.32 0.18
CA ALA A 169 -2.41 1.15 0.21
C ALA A 169 -3.52 1.20 -0.85
N ALA A 170 -3.82 2.37 -1.40
CA ALA A 170 -4.84 2.59 -2.42
C ALA A 170 -4.27 2.59 -3.86
N MET A 171 -2.97 2.73 -4.01
CA MET A 171 -2.25 2.68 -5.31
C MET A 171 -2.02 1.26 -5.77
#